data_909e19a028185776f0fef81251306067
#
_entry.id   909e19a028185776f0fef81251306067
#
_cell.length_a   1.000
_cell.length_b   1.000
_cell.length_c   1.000
_cell.angle_alpha   90.00
_cell.angle_beta   90.00
_cell.angle_gamma   90.00
#
_symmetry.space_group_name_H-M   'P 1'
#
loop_
_entity.id
_entity.type
_entity.pdbx_description
1 polymer ?
#
loop_
_entity_poly.entity_id
_entity_poly.type
_entity_poly.pdbx_seq_one_letter_code
_entity_poly.pdbx_strand_id
1 'polypeptide(L)'
;RDSSNIEPSDFNEVMAEDITLYLNTKEQNGMSPTTLETRKNIIRSFWNYISRVKGTEISDKFFDDVTYRGISSGNNLIKKLPTDRQLKDMEERILWKKDIPVRNRNIAIFNILKGTGLRESELAGLDLSDLHLDEDMPYITILGKGRYREAESRTVYLTNGAYKAIEKWLEYRKTIDNIVDSEAVFVNKNGKRTTEDNIKAIFKNYGNGITPHMMRHWYASIMASKGNLAFAQQQLGHTSMMTTINNYANGSVGMRDILGNM
;
A
#
# COMPACT_ATOMS: atom_id res chain seq x y z
N ARG A 1 11.95 27.36 23.93
CA ARG A 1 13.30 26.76 24.11
C ARG A 1 13.86 26.45 22.72
N ASP A 2 15.11 26.77 22.52
CA ASP A 2 15.82 26.55 21.27
C ASP A 2 15.99 25.04 21.08
N SER A 3 15.54 24.48 19.94
CA SER A 3 15.50 23.05 19.68
C SER A 3 16.88 22.35 19.58
N SER A 4 17.96 23.14 19.71
CA SER A 4 19.35 22.65 19.60
C SER A 4 19.90 22.01 20.89
N ASN A 5 19.20 22.09 22.03
CA ASN A 5 19.68 21.64 23.34
C ASN A 5 18.62 20.82 24.11
N ILE A 6 17.96 19.87 23.46
CA ILE A 6 17.02 18.96 24.12
C ILE A 6 17.81 17.75 24.62
N GLU A 7 17.93 17.59 25.92
CA GLU A 7 18.50 16.41 26.57
C GLU A 7 17.44 15.34 26.81
N PRO A 8 17.82 14.05 26.83
CA PRO A 8 16.85 12.96 27.09
C PRO A 8 16.09 13.11 28.42
N SER A 9 16.69 13.73 29.43
CA SER A 9 16.08 14.03 30.73
C SER A 9 14.91 15.02 30.63
N ASP A 10 14.89 15.88 29.62
CA ASP A 10 13.80 16.86 29.42
C ASP A 10 12.46 16.18 29.11
N PHE A 11 12.49 14.94 28.61
CA PHE A 11 11.28 14.17 28.36
C PHE A 11 10.62 13.66 29.63
N ASN A 12 11.33 13.60 30.77
CA ASN A 12 10.74 13.21 32.05
C ASN A 12 9.80 14.30 32.62
N GLU A 13 9.91 15.54 32.12
CA GLU A 13 9.03 16.65 32.51
C GLU A 13 7.72 16.67 31.70
N VAL A 14 7.64 15.90 30.59
CA VAL A 14 6.43 15.88 29.76
C VAL A 14 5.36 15.02 30.42
N MET A 15 4.18 15.58 30.59
CA MET A 15 3.03 14.92 31.20
C MET A 15 2.02 14.40 30.13
N ALA A 16 1.18 13.46 30.51
CA ALA A 16 0.13 12.95 29.63
C ALA A 16 -0.81 14.07 29.15
N GLU A 17 -1.02 15.08 29.98
CA GLU A 17 -1.81 16.27 29.70
C GLU A 17 -1.22 17.11 28.57
N ASP A 18 0.11 17.19 28.46
CA ASP A 18 0.77 17.95 27.37
C ASP A 18 0.51 17.30 26.01
N ILE A 19 0.57 15.97 25.96
CA ILE A 19 0.25 15.21 24.75
C ILE A 19 -1.25 15.33 24.44
N THR A 20 -2.09 15.25 25.46
CA THR A 20 -3.55 15.43 25.35
C THR A 20 -3.87 16.82 24.80
N LEU A 21 -3.26 17.88 25.34
CA LEU A 21 -3.43 19.26 24.88
C LEU A 21 -2.97 19.43 23.43
N TYR A 22 -1.81 18.85 23.09
CA TYR A 22 -1.31 18.84 21.70
C TYR A 22 -2.29 18.19 20.74
N LEU A 23 -2.82 17.00 21.06
CA LEU A 23 -3.75 16.28 20.19
C LEU A 23 -5.08 17.03 20.05
N ASN A 24 -5.63 17.57 21.15
CA ASN A 24 -6.86 18.37 21.13
C ASN A 24 -6.69 19.65 20.31
N THR A 25 -5.54 20.32 20.41
CA THR A 25 -5.24 21.51 19.59
C THR A 25 -5.19 21.16 18.11
N LYS A 26 -4.61 20.00 17.76
CA LYS A 26 -4.59 19.53 16.34
C LYS A 26 -5.97 19.15 15.84
N GLU A 27 -6.82 18.58 16.70
CA GLU A 27 -8.21 18.29 16.37
C GLU A 27 -9.01 19.55 16.08
N GLN A 28 -8.89 20.57 16.93
CA GLN A 28 -9.52 21.89 16.74
C GLN A 28 -9.08 22.56 15.42
N ASN A 29 -7.84 22.31 15.00
CA ASN A 29 -7.31 22.78 13.71
C ASN A 29 -7.72 21.89 12.51
N GLY A 30 -8.70 21.01 12.68
CA GLY A 30 -9.31 20.22 11.59
C GLY A 30 -8.54 18.95 11.23
N MET A 31 -7.61 18.47 12.09
CA MET A 31 -6.92 17.21 11.84
C MET A 31 -7.87 16.02 12.02
N SER A 32 -7.84 15.07 11.08
CA SER A 32 -8.72 13.91 11.13
C SER A 32 -8.40 12.99 12.33
N PRO A 33 -9.41 12.30 12.92
CA PRO A 33 -9.20 11.36 14.02
C PRO A 33 -8.17 10.27 13.72
N THR A 34 -8.17 9.74 12.50
CA THR A 34 -7.18 8.73 12.07
C THR A 34 -5.76 9.29 12.08
N THR A 35 -5.58 10.56 11.69
CA THR A 35 -4.27 11.23 11.73
C THR A 35 -3.83 11.48 13.16
N LEU A 36 -4.76 11.85 14.07
CA LEU A 36 -4.47 12.04 15.50
C LEU A 36 -4.03 10.73 16.14
N GLU A 37 -4.74 9.61 15.86
CA GLU A 37 -4.34 8.28 16.34
C GLU A 37 -2.95 7.89 15.84
N THR A 38 -2.66 8.15 14.56
CA THR A 38 -1.32 7.92 14.00
C THR A 38 -0.26 8.72 14.74
N ARG A 39 -0.52 10.00 15.05
CA ARG A 39 0.39 10.85 15.81
C ARG A 39 0.59 10.35 17.24
N LYS A 40 -0.47 9.98 17.93
CA LYS A 40 -0.40 9.36 19.26
C LYS A 40 0.52 8.12 19.24
N ASN A 41 0.34 7.25 18.24
CA ASN A 41 1.15 6.03 18.09
C ASN A 41 2.62 6.33 17.74
N ILE A 42 2.90 7.36 16.95
CA ILE A 42 4.27 7.82 16.68
C ILE A 42 4.93 8.31 17.97
N ILE A 43 4.23 9.16 18.75
CA ILE A 43 4.74 9.68 20.03
C ILE A 43 5.00 8.50 20.98
N ARG A 44 4.05 7.55 21.11
CA ARG A 44 4.22 6.33 21.93
C ARG A 44 5.46 5.53 21.50
N SER A 45 5.65 5.32 20.21
CA SER A 45 6.81 4.57 19.69
C SER A 45 8.13 5.29 19.98
N PHE A 46 8.15 6.60 19.87
CA PHE A 46 9.31 7.43 20.23
C PHE A 46 9.59 7.35 21.74
N TRP A 47 8.57 7.45 22.60
CA TRP A 47 8.72 7.30 24.03
C TRP A 47 9.27 5.94 24.45
N ASN A 48 8.74 4.88 23.89
CA ASN A 48 9.23 3.51 24.13
C ASN A 48 10.71 3.36 23.69
N TYR A 49 11.09 4.03 22.60
CA TYR A 49 12.50 4.06 22.19
C TYR A 49 13.38 4.80 23.21
N ILE A 50 12.99 6.01 23.63
CA ILE A 50 13.73 6.80 24.63
C ILE A 50 13.84 6.04 25.95
N SER A 51 12.76 5.47 26.47
CA SER A 51 12.77 4.67 27.70
C SER A 51 13.74 3.50 27.63
N ARG A 52 13.77 2.78 26.50
CA ARG A 52 14.64 1.62 26.32
C ARG A 52 16.12 1.98 26.14
N VAL A 53 16.41 3.05 25.39
CA VAL A 53 17.80 3.38 24.99
C VAL A 53 18.47 4.36 25.96
N LYS A 54 17.69 5.24 26.58
CA LYS A 54 18.20 6.35 27.41
C LYS A 54 17.86 6.23 28.90
N GLY A 55 17.13 5.15 29.29
CA GLY A 55 16.84 4.87 30.71
C GLY A 55 15.90 5.88 31.35
N THR A 56 14.96 6.48 30.58
CA THR A 56 13.91 7.33 31.16
C THR A 56 12.89 6.45 31.88
N GLU A 57 12.40 6.91 33.04
CA GLU A 57 11.46 6.17 33.90
C GLU A 57 9.99 6.24 33.43
N ILE A 58 9.75 6.51 32.13
CA ILE A 58 8.40 6.69 31.61
C ILE A 58 7.73 5.32 31.44
N SER A 59 6.71 5.07 32.26
CA SER A 59 5.91 3.85 32.22
C SER A 59 5.09 3.72 30.93
N ASP A 60 4.89 2.46 30.43
CA ASP A 60 3.94 2.18 29.35
C ASP A 60 2.52 2.67 29.66
N LYS A 61 2.15 2.73 30.97
CA LYS A 61 0.87 3.25 31.44
C LYS A 61 0.69 4.76 31.20
N PHE A 62 1.76 5.50 30.99
CA PHE A 62 1.71 6.94 30.70
C PHE A 62 0.73 7.28 29.55
N PHE A 63 0.67 6.42 28.52
CA PHE A 63 -0.22 6.64 27.39
C PHE A 63 -1.67 6.22 27.61
N ASP A 64 -1.98 5.53 28.73
CA ASP A 64 -3.36 5.18 29.08
C ASP A 64 -4.12 6.43 29.55
N ASP A 65 -3.41 7.42 30.10
CA ASP A 65 -3.97 8.69 30.56
C ASP A 65 -4.07 9.74 29.43
N VAL A 66 -3.44 9.49 28.27
CA VAL A 66 -3.54 10.38 27.11
C VAL A 66 -4.92 10.25 26.46
N THR A 67 -5.77 11.24 26.71
CA THR A 67 -7.14 11.29 26.19
C THR A 67 -7.27 12.40 25.13
N TYR A 68 -8.03 12.17 24.08
CA TYR A 68 -8.47 13.18 23.12
C TYR A 68 -9.88 12.80 22.65
N ARG A 69 -10.63 13.79 22.16
CA ARG A 69 -12.03 13.58 21.71
C ARG A 69 -12.15 12.76 20.43
N GLY A 70 -11.08 12.12 19.98
CA GLY A 70 -11.09 11.26 18.80
C GLY A 70 -12.30 10.35 18.81
N ILE A 71 -12.93 10.19 17.68
CA ILE A 71 -14.08 9.30 17.50
C ILE A 71 -13.65 7.93 18.01
N SER A 72 -14.37 7.43 19.02
CA SER A 72 -14.24 6.04 19.45
C SER A 72 -14.24 5.16 18.20
N SER A 73 -13.32 4.20 18.14
CA SER A 73 -12.99 3.31 17.02
C SER A 73 -14.17 2.46 16.46
N GLY A 74 -15.39 2.94 16.57
CA GLY A 74 -16.62 2.28 16.11
C GLY A 74 -17.02 2.58 14.66
N ASN A 75 -16.52 3.64 14.04
CA ASN A 75 -16.75 3.88 12.61
C ASN A 75 -15.60 3.32 11.79
N ASN A 76 -15.61 2.00 11.59
CA ASN A 76 -14.95 1.40 10.44
C ASN A 76 -15.59 2.04 9.19
N LEU A 77 -14.97 3.12 8.69
CA LEU A 77 -15.28 3.64 7.36
C LEU A 77 -15.15 2.46 6.41
N ILE A 78 -16.28 1.94 5.94
CA ILE A 78 -16.31 0.91 4.90
C ILE A 78 -15.47 1.49 3.76
N LYS A 79 -14.27 0.96 3.58
CA LYS A 79 -13.38 1.40 2.51
C LYS A 79 -14.11 1.14 1.22
N LYS A 80 -14.48 2.20 0.53
CA LYS A 80 -15.23 2.11 -0.73
C LYS A 80 -14.33 1.42 -1.75
N LEU A 81 -14.61 0.16 -2.05
CA LEU A 81 -13.90 -0.60 -3.07
C LEU A 81 -14.32 -0.15 -4.47
N PRO A 82 -13.43 -0.17 -5.46
CA PRO A 82 -13.81 0.08 -6.84
C PRO A 82 -14.74 -1.02 -7.34
N THR A 83 -15.78 -0.63 -8.07
CA THR A 83 -16.66 -1.58 -8.78
C THR A 83 -16.00 -2.06 -10.07
N ASP A 84 -16.44 -3.20 -10.60
CA ASP A 84 -15.93 -3.74 -11.88
C ASP A 84 -16.14 -2.75 -13.03
N ARG A 85 -17.26 -2.01 -13.03
CA ARG A 85 -17.52 -0.94 -13.99
C ARG A 85 -16.46 0.18 -13.90
N GLN A 86 -16.14 0.63 -12.69
CA GLN A 86 -15.12 1.67 -12.52
C GLN A 86 -13.72 1.19 -12.95
N LEU A 87 -13.40 -0.09 -12.71
CA LEU A 87 -12.14 -0.70 -13.17
C LEU A 87 -12.09 -0.77 -14.70
N LYS A 88 -13.19 -1.18 -15.33
CA LYS A 88 -13.30 -1.21 -16.78
C LYS A 88 -13.19 0.19 -17.39
N ASP A 89 -13.88 1.16 -16.83
CA ASP A 89 -13.81 2.56 -17.27
C ASP A 89 -12.37 3.13 -17.15
N MET A 90 -11.63 2.76 -16.10
CA MET A 90 -10.22 3.15 -15.94
C MET A 90 -9.34 2.52 -17.03
N GLU A 91 -9.52 1.22 -17.28
CA GLU A 91 -8.79 0.48 -18.30
C GLU A 91 -9.01 1.07 -19.69
N GLU A 92 -10.25 1.38 -20.05
CA GLU A 92 -10.61 2.03 -21.32
C GLU A 92 -9.95 3.40 -21.47
N ARG A 93 -9.94 4.23 -20.41
CA ARG A 93 -9.26 5.54 -20.43
C ARG A 93 -7.75 5.41 -20.65
N ILE A 94 -7.10 4.40 -20.06
CA ILE A 94 -5.69 4.13 -20.31
C ILE A 94 -5.47 3.73 -21.77
N LEU A 95 -6.37 2.91 -22.34
CA LEU A 95 -6.31 2.43 -23.72
C LEU A 95 -6.46 3.57 -24.75
N TRP A 96 -7.12 4.67 -24.40
CA TRP A 96 -7.26 5.84 -25.28
C TRP A 96 -5.97 6.66 -25.41
N LYS A 97 -4.93 6.39 -24.60
CA LYS A 97 -3.63 7.06 -24.72
C LYS A 97 -3.01 6.78 -26.10
N LYS A 98 -2.68 7.85 -26.83
CA LYS A 98 -2.09 7.74 -28.19
C LYS A 98 -0.65 7.22 -28.18
N ASP A 99 0.13 7.57 -27.16
CA ASP A 99 1.49 7.10 -26.96
C ASP A 99 1.49 5.61 -26.63
N ILE A 100 1.85 4.79 -27.59
CA ILE A 100 1.72 3.32 -27.53
C ILE A 100 2.59 2.71 -26.44
N PRO A 101 3.89 3.02 -26.32
CA PRO A 101 4.73 2.53 -25.23
C PRO A 101 4.17 2.90 -23.85
N VAL A 102 3.81 4.17 -23.64
CA VAL A 102 3.25 4.64 -22.37
C VAL A 102 1.91 3.95 -22.07
N ARG A 103 1.06 3.76 -23.08
CA ARG A 103 -0.20 3.05 -22.96
C ARG A 103 0.01 1.62 -22.48
N ASN A 104 0.87 0.86 -23.16
CA ASN A 104 1.09 -0.55 -22.83
C ASN A 104 1.74 -0.72 -21.46
N ARG A 105 2.68 0.16 -21.08
CA ARG A 105 3.22 0.21 -19.73
C ARG A 105 2.12 0.43 -18.69
N ASN A 106 1.27 1.41 -18.90
CA ASN A 106 0.22 1.77 -17.95
C ASN A 106 -0.84 0.67 -17.82
N ILE A 107 -1.18 0.00 -18.94
CA ILE A 107 -2.06 -1.18 -18.95
C ILE A 107 -1.43 -2.34 -18.18
N ALA A 108 -0.13 -2.61 -18.36
CA ALA A 108 0.55 -3.66 -17.62
C ALA A 108 0.57 -3.36 -16.12
N ILE A 109 0.93 -2.14 -15.71
CA ILE A 109 0.88 -1.68 -14.31
C ILE A 109 -0.52 -1.87 -13.72
N PHE A 110 -1.57 -1.44 -14.43
CA PHE A 110 -2.95 -1.58 -13.98
C PHE A 110 -3.35 -3.05 -13.81
N ASN A 111 -3.09 -3.90 -14.81
CA ASN A 111 -3.51 -5.31 -14.79
C ASN A 111 -2.71 -6.13 -13.76
N ILE A 112 -1.44 -5.83 -13.54
CA ILE A 112 -0.66 -6.47 -12.48
C ILE A 112 -1.23 -6.11 -11.11
N LEU A 113 -1.46 -4.82 -10.82
CA LEU A 113 -2.05 -4.40 -9.54
C LEU A 113 -3.44 -5.01 -9.33
N LYS A 114 -4.26 -5.08 -10.38
CA LYS A 114 -5.59 -5.71 -10.37
C LYS A 114 -5.51 -7.22 -10.12
N GLY A 115 -4.55 -7.91 -10.76
CA GLY A 115 -4.45 -9.37 -10.75
C GLY A 115 -3.61 -9.95 -9.62
N THR A 116 -2.86 -9.12 -8.87
CA THR A 116 -1.92 -9.59 -7.84
C THR A 116 -2.08 -8.90 -6.49
N GLY A 117 -2.62 -7.69 -6.48
CA GLY A 117 -2.70 -6.86 -5.27
C GLY A 117 -1.34 -6.39 -4.73
N LEU A 118 -0.29 -6.35 -5.55
CA LEU A 118 1.02 -5.82 -5.15
C LEU A 118 0.92 -4.39 -4.61
N ARG A 119 1.87 -4.02 -3.74
CA ARG A 119 2.06 -2.61 -3.36
C ARG A 119 2.70 -1.86 -4.53
N GLU A 120 2.38 -0.56 -4.66
CA GLU A 120 3.01 0.28 -5.69
C GLU A 120 4.53 0.31 -5.59
N SER A 121 5.09 0.24 -4.37
CA SER A 121 6.53 0.18 -4.14
C SER A 121 7.16 -1.14 -4.61
N GLU A 122 6.45 -2.25 -4.39
CA GLU A 122 6.88 -3.57 -4.85
C GLU A 122 6.89 -3.60 -6.38
N LEU A 123 5.82 -3.10 -7.01
CA LEU A 123 5.73 -3.03 -8.47
C LEU A 123 6.78 -2.10 -9.10
N ALA A 124 7.04 -0.95 -8.49
CA ALA A 124 8.07 -0.01 -8.95
C ALA A 124 9.49 -0.59 -8.84
N GLY A 125 9.71 -1.44 -7.83
CA GLY A 125 10.99 -2.07 -7.56
C GLY A 125 11.30 -3.32 -8.38
N LEU A 126 10.36 -3.83 -9.21
CA LEU A 126 10.57 -5.07 -9.97
C LEU A 126 11.72 -4.98 -10.95
N ASP A 127 12.56 -6.01 -10.94
CA ASP A 127 13.58 -6.29 -11.93
C ASP A 127 13.15 -7.40 -12.91
N LEU A 128 13.75 -7.46 -14.09
CA LEU A 128 13.45 -8.48 -15.08
C LEU A 128 13.72 -9.89 -14.54
N SER A 129 14.73 -10.04 -13.67
CA SER A 129 15.07 -11.30 -12.99
C SER A 129 14.01 -11.78 -12.00
N ASP A 130 13.10 -10.90 -11.56
CA ASP A 130 12.00 -11.26 -10.67
C ASP A 130 10.83 -11.93 -11.42
N LEU A 131 10.84 -11.88 -12.77
CA LEU A 131 9.76 -12.39 -13.61
C LEU A 131 10.02 -13.84 -14.02
N HIS A 132 9.11 -14.72 -13.70
CA HIS A 132 9.11 -16.13 -14.08
C HIS A 132 7.90 -16.41 -14.97
N LEU A 133 8.02 -16.02 -16.25
CA LEU A 133 6.90 -16.03 -17.21
C LEU A 133 6.80 -17.33 -18.02
N ASP A 134 7.89 -18.10 -18.11
CA ASP A 134 7.96 -19.35 -18.90
C ASP A 134 7.50 -20.58 -18.09
N GLU A 135 7.01 -20.37 -16.88
CA GLU A 135 6.51 -21.42 -16.01
C GLU A 135 5.04 -21.78 -16.33
N ASP A 136 4.63 -23.00 -16.00
CA ASP A 136 3.22 -23.45 -16.17
C ASP A 136 2.23 -22.53 -15.44
N MET A 137 2.65 -22.01 -14.29
CA MET A 137 1.95 -20.96 -13.55
C MET A 137 2.85 -19.73 -13.42
N PRO A 138 2.76 -18.76 -14.31
CA PRO A 138 3.61 -17.58 -14.28
C PRO A 138 3.51 -16.81 -12.98
N TYR A 139 4.66 -16.39 -12.45
CA TYR A 139 4.73 -15.69 -11.16
C TYR A 139 5.81 -14.61 -11.13
N ILE A 140 5.76 -13.78 -10.10
CA ILE A 140 6.75 -12.76 -9.76
C ILE A 140 7.33 -13.10 -8.39
N THR A 141 8.64 -13.00 -8.21
CA THR A 141 9.31 -13.05 -6.91
C THR A 141 9.36 -11.66 -6.30
N ILE A 142 8.84 -11.50 -5.09
CA ILE A 142 8.89 -10.22 -4.36
C ILE A 142 9.81 -10.39 -3.15
N LEU A 143 10.86 -9.56 -3.09
CA LEU A 143 11.76 -9.51 -1.93
C LEU A 143 11.11 -8.74 -0.77
N GLY A 144 11.11 -9.33 0.42
CA GLY A 144 10.60 -8.70 1.63
C GLY A 144 11.49 -7.52 2.06
N LYS A 145 10.87 -6.46 2.62
CA LYS A 145 11.60 -5.33 3.22
C LYS A 145 12.11 -5.73 4.61
N GLY A 146 13.30 -6.31 4.72
CA GLY A 146 13.94 -6.59 6.00
C GLY A 146 15.29 -5.88 6.13
N ARG A 147 15.43 -4.91 7.03
CA ARG A 147 16.72 -4.25 7.33
C ARG A 147 17.67 -5.13 8.16
N TYR A 148 17.17 -6.22 8.80
CA TYR A 148 17.93 -7.02 9.79
C TYR A 148 17.58 -8.52 9.79
N ARG A 149 16.77 -9.02 8.83
CA ARG A 149 16.56 -10.45 8.61
C ARG A 149 16.77 -10.72 7.14
N GLU A 150 17.24 -11.92 6.82
CA GLU A 150 17.20 -12.44 5.46
C GLU A 150 15.82 -12.11 4.90
N ALA A 151 15.79 -11.31 3.82
CA ALA A 151 14.54 -10.83 3.26
C ALA A 151 13.74 -12.04 2.75
N GLU A 152 12.73 -12.47 3.50
CA GLU A 152 11.85 -13.55 3.05
C GLU A 152 11.24 -13.14 1.72
N SER A 153 11.61 -13.83 0.66
CA SER A 153 10.97 -13.67 -0.64
C SER A 153 9.60 -14.35 -0.64
N ARG A 154 8.66 -13.81 -1.41
CA ARG A 154 7.38 -14.47 -1.66
C ARG A 154 7.10 -14.57 -3.15
N THR A 155 6.43 -15.64 -3.52
CA THR A 155 5.92 -15.87 -4.87
C THR A 155 4.54 -15.23 -5.01
N VAL A 156 4.34 -14.48 -6.10
CA VAL A 156 3.07 -13.84 -6.44
C VAL A 156 2.65 -14.30 -7.83
N TYR A 157 1.64 -15.17 -7.90
CA TYR A 157 1.15 -15.72 -9.15
C TYR A 157 0.37 -14.67 -9.95
N LEU A 158 0.58 -14.70 -11.27
CA LEU A 158 -0.07 -13.80 -12.21
C LEU A 158 -1.42 -14.37 -12.67
N THR A 159 -2.44 -13.51 -12.71
CA THR A 159 -3.65 -13.83 -13.46
C THR A 159 -3.35 -13.79 -14.97
N ASN A 160 -4.16 -14.48 -15.77
CA ASN A 160 -4.00 -14.48 -17.24
C ASN A 160 -3.99 -13.06 -17.83
N GLY A 161 -4.81 -12.14 -17.29
CA GLY A 161 -4.83 -10.75 -17.72
C GLY A 161 -3.53 -10.00 -17.39
N ALA A 162 -2.97 -10.23 -16.20
CA ALA A 162 -1.70 -9.64 -15.77
C ALA A 162 -0.53 -10.20 -16.61
N TYR A 163 -0.50 -11.51 -16.84
CA TYR A 163 0.50 -12.17 -17.66
C TYR A 163 0.53 -11.60 -19.09
N LYS A 164 -0.60 -11.61 -19.81
CA LYS A 164 -0.68 -11.06 -21.16
C LYS A 164 -0.31 -9.59 -21.27
N ALA A 165 -0.66 -8.80 -20.24
CA ALA A 165 -0.35 -7.39 -20.21
C ALA A 165 1.15 -7.12 -20.02
N ILE A 166 1.82 -7.92 -19.16
CA ILE A 166 3.27 -7.79 -18.96
C ILE A 166 4.06 -8.28 -20.17
N GLU A 167 3.70 -9.41 -20.80
CA GLU A 167 4.35 -9.86 -22.03
C GLU A 167 4.30 -8.79 -23.11
N LYS A 168 3.12 -8.23 -23.34
CA LYS A 168 2.95 -7.15 -24.31
C LYS A 168 3.77 -5.91 -23.97
N TRP A 169 3.87 -5.56 -22.69
CA TRP A 169 4.73 -4.47 -22.24
C TRP A 169 6.20 -4.77 -22.54
N LEU A 170 6.68 -5.97 -22.22
CA LEU A 170 8.08 -6.34 -22.45
C LEU A 170 8.46 -6.30 -23.93
N GLU A 171 7.56 -6.64 -24.84
CA GLU A 171 7.77 -6.44 -26.29
C GLU A 171 7.99 -4.96 -26.62
N TYR A 172 7.12 -4.08 -26.12
CA TYR A 172 7.28 -2.63 -26.35
C TYR A 172 8.48 -2.04 -25.62
N ARG A 173 8.82 -2.58 -24.44
CA ARG A 173 10.00 -2.14 -23.70
C ARG A 173 11.29 -2.29 -24.53
N LYS A 174 11.39 -3.35 -25.34
CA LYS A 174 12.52 -3.59 -26.25
C LYS A 174 12.65 -2.52 -27.35
N THR A 175 11.60 -1.78 -27.65
CA THR A 175 11.59 -0.70 -28.64
C THR A 175 11.94 0.68 -28.07
N ILE A 176 12.20 0.77 -26.76
CA ILE A 176 12.58 2.03 -26.13
C ILE A 176 14.10 2.20 -26.27
N ASP A 177 14.49 3.24 -26.97
CA ASP A 177 15.90 3.61 -27.09
C ASP A 177 16.42 4.16 -25.74
N ASN A 178 17.72 3.93 -25.48
CA ASN A 178 18.44 4.51 -24.35
C ASN A 178 17.84 4.17 -22.97
N ILE A 179 17.52 2.89 -22.72
CA ILE A 179 17.13 2.44 -21.38
C ILE A 179 18.32 2.63 -20.43
N VAL A 180 18.14 3.49 -19.42
CA VAL A 180 19.15 3.83 -18.41
C VAL A 180 19.21 2.75 -17.33
N ASP A 181 18.05 2.24 -16.89
CA ASP A 181 17.94 1.14 -15.92
C ASP A 181 17.51 -0.13 -16.68
N SER A 182 18.51 -0.90 -17.12
CA SER A 182 18.31 -2.11 -17.93
C SER A 182 17.58 -3.21 -17.19
N GLU A 183 17.74 -3.28 -15.86
CA GLU A 183 17.13 -4.32 -15.02
C GLU A 183 15.65 -4.03 -14.73
N ALA A 184 15.25 -2.76 -14.66
CA ALA A 184 13.90 -2.39 -14.32
C ALA A 184 12.85 -2.98 -15.28
N VAL A 185 11.82 -3.65 -14.73
CA VAL A 185 10.68 -4.09 -15.54
C VAL A 185 9.96 -2.90 -16.14
N PHE A 186 9.65 -1.88 -15.34
CA PHE A 186 8.92 -0.70 -15.77
C PHE A 186 9.83 0.51 -15.90
N VAL A 187 9.96 1.02 -17.12
CA VAL A 187 10.72 2.25 -17.40
C VAL A 187 9.80 3.34 -17.93
N ASN A 188 10.17 4.59 -17.68
CA ASN A 188 9.52 5.75 -18.25
C ASN A 188 10.05 6.04 -19.67
N LYS A 189 9.48 7.06 -20.33
CA LYS A 189 9.91 7.46 -21.70
C LYS A 189 11.38 7.86 -21.82
N ASN A 190 12.05 8.15 -20.69
CA ASN A 190 13.47 8.51 -20.66
C ASN A 190 14.36 7.30 -20.28
N GLY A 191 13.83 6.09 -20.32
CA GLY A 191 14.56 4.85 -19.99
C GLY A 191 14.87 4.67 -18.49
N LYS A 192 14.39 5.54 -17.62
CA LYS A 192 14.59 5.44 -16.17
C LYS A 192 13.47 4.61 -15.52
N ARG A 193 13.79 3.89 -14.44
CA ARG A 193 12.83 3.13 -13.63
C ARG A 193 11.60 3.98 -13.28
N THR A 194 10.43 3.38 -13.43
CA THR A 194 9.17 3.98 -12.99
C THR A 194 9.11 4.01 -11.47
N THR A 195 8.81 5.17 -10.90
CA THR A 195 8.70 5.36 -9.45
C THR A 195 7.28 5.09 -8.94
N GLU A 196 7.13 4.94 -7.62
CA GLU A 196 5.81 4.90 -6.97
C GLU A 196 4.93 6.10 -7.34
N ASP A 197 5.52 7.31 -7.41
CA ASP A 197 4.78 8.52 -7.75
C ASP A 197 4.30 8.50 -9.21
N ASN A 198 5.06 7.89 -10.12
CA ASN A 198 4.61 7.68 -11.49
C ASN A 198 3.41 6.72 -11.54
N ILE A 199 3.40 5.65 -10.73
CA ILE A 199 2.28 4.73 -10.61
C ILE A 199 1.06 5.44 -10.02
N LYS A 200 1.22 6.20 -8.93
CA LYS A 200 0.15 7.02 -8.33
C LYS A 200 -0.43 8.02 -9.33
N ALA A 201 0.44 8.63 -10.17
CA ALA A 201 0.00 9.55 -11.22
C ALA A 201 -0.88 8.88 -12.28
N ILE A 202 -0.62 7.61 -12.66
CA ILE A 202 -1.50 6.85 -13.55
C ILE A 202 -2.90 6.75 -12.94
N PHE A 203 -3.02 6.37 -11.68
CA PHE A 203 -4.29 6.25 -10.99
C PHE A 203 -4.99 7.61 -10.80
N LYS A 204 -4.24 8.66 -10.49
CA LYS A 204 -4.76 10.03 -10.40
C LYS A 204 -5.37 10.49 -11.73
N ASN A 205 -4.70 10.19 -12.85
CA ASN A 205 -5.10 10.68 -14.18
C ASN A 205 -6.24 9.87 -14.81
N TYR A 206 -6.32 8.56 -14.53
CA TYR A 206 -7.25 7.66 -15.19
C TYR A 206 -8.28 7.02 -14.24
N GLY A 207 -7.99 6.99 -12.94
CA GLY A 207 -8.73 6.18 -11.96
C GLY A 207 -10.02 6.81 -11.43
N ASN A 208 -10.24 8.12 -11.64
CA ASN A 208 -11.42 8.82 -11.09
C ASN A 208 -11.69 8.48 -9.61
N GLY A 209 -10.68 8.69 -8.78
CA GLY A 209 -10.72 8.41 -7.34
C GLY A 209 -10.24 7.01 -6.93
N ILE A 210 -9.98 6.10 -7.88
CA ILE A 210 -9.32 4.82 -7.59
C ILE A 210 -7.83 5.06 -7.31
N THR A 211 -7.30 4.38 -6.30
CA THR A 211 -5.89 4.44 -5.93
C THR A 211 -5.25 3.04 -6.02
N PRO A 212 -3.90 2.92 -6.14
CA PRO A 212 -3.22 1.62 -6.09
C PRO A 212 -3.56 0.83 -4.83
N HIS A 213 -3.67 1.50 -3.68
CA HIS A 213 -4.03 0.85 -2.42
C HIS A 213 -5.46 0.27 -2.43
N MET A 214 -6.40 0.95 -3.09
CA MET A 214 -7.76 0.43 -3.29
C MET A 214 -7.77 -0.82 -4.17
N MET A 215 -6.88 -0.92 -5.18
CA MET A 215 -6.72 -2.13 -6.00
C MET A 215 -6.29 -3.32 -5.16
N ARG A 216 -5.35 -3.12 -4.25
CA ARG A 216 -4.90 -4.15 -3.31
C ARG A 216 -6.03 -4.61 -2.38
N HIS A 217 -6.84 -3.69 -1.87
CA HIS A 217 -8.02 -4.05 -1.07
C HIS A 217 -9.07 -4.79 -1.89
N TRP A 218 -9.31 -4.36 -3.13
CA TRP A 218 -10.22 -5.02 -4.05
C TRP A 218 -9.78 -6.46 -4.34
N TYR A 219 -8.52 -6.67 -4.71
CA TYR A 219 -7.95 -8.00 -4.94
C TYR A 219 -8.14 -8.92 -3.72
N ALA A 220 -7.80 -8.42 -2.56
CA ALA A 220 -7.92 -9.18 -1.33
C ALA A 220 -9.38 -9.54 -1.00
N SER A 221 -10.34 -8.63 -1.24
CA SER A 221 -11.77 -8.90 -1.07
C SER A 221 -12.28 -9.97 -2.03
N ILE A 222 -11.86 -9.93 -3.30
CA ILE A 222 -12.19 -10.97 -4.29
C ILE A 222 -11.64 -12.34 -3.87
N MET A 223 -10.38 -12.40 -3.41
CA MET A 223 -9.79 -13.67 -2.97
C MET A 223 -10.48 -14.20 -1.71
N ALA A 224 -10.82 -13.35 -0.76
CA ALA A 224 -11.57 -13.73 0.44
C ALA A 224 -12.97 -14.25 0.10
N SER A 225 -13.68 -13.62 -0.85
CA SER A 225 -15.02 -14.04 -1.28
C SER A 225 -15.01 -15.41 -1.95
N LYS A 226 -13.91 -15.80 -2.57
CA LYS A 226 -13.69 -17.12 -3.18
C LYS A 226 -13.24 -18.19 -2.18
N GLY A 227 -13.21 -17.87 -0.88
CA GLY A 227 -12.75 -18.81 0.16
C GLY A 227 -11.22 -18.99 0.22
N ASN A 228 -10.45 -18.24 -0.55
CA ASN A 228 -9.01 -18.39 -0.67
C ASN A 228 -8.23 -17.42 0.23
N LEU A 229 -8.64 -17.29 1.50
CA LEU A 229 -8.05 -16.33 2.43
C LEU A 229 -6.56 -16.57 2.70
N ALA A 230 -6.15 -17.84 2.85
CA ALA A 230 -4.75 -18.21 3.06
C ALA A 230 -3.90 -17.86 1.83
N PHE A 231 -4.40 -18.14 0.63
CA PHE A 231 -3.75 -17.74 -0.61
C PHE A 231 -3.64 -16.22 -0.73
N ALA A 232 -4.71 -15.48 -0.42
CA ALA A 232 -4.68 -14.01 -0.39
C ALA A 232 -3.62 -13.48 0.58
N GLN A 233 -3.50 -14.07 1.76
CA GLN A 233 -2.51 -13.68 2.75
C GLN A 233 -1.08 -13.88 2.22
N GLN A 234 -0.79 -15.04 1.63
CA GLN A 234 0.49 -15.35 1.02
C GLN A 234 0.82 -14.38 -0.12
N GLN A 235 -0.10 -14.19 -1.07
CA GLN A 235 0.07 -13.29 -2.22
C GLN A 235 0.34 -11.85 -1.77
N LEU A 236 -0.40 -11.37 -0.77
CA LEU A 236 -0.29 -10.01 -0.27
C LEU A 236 0.90 -9.80 0.67
N GLY A 237 1.50 -10.87 1.22
CA GLY A 237 2.56 -10.76 2.23
C GLY A 237 2.07 -10.05 3.50
N HIS A 238 0.90 -10.43 4.01
CA HIS A 238 0.40 -9.97 5.29
C HIS A 238 0.98 -10.84 6.40
N THR A 239 1.71 -10.23 7.33
CA THR A 239 2.30 -10.90 8.49
C THR A 239 1.26 -11.37 9.51
N SER A 240 0.03 -10.86 9.45
CA SER A 240 -1.07 -11.22 10.35
C SER A 240 -2.34 -11.53 9.57
N MET A 241 -2.91 -12.72 9.78
CA MET A 241 -4.23 -13.12 9.29
C MET A 241 -5.32 -12.17 9.77
N MET A 242 -5.17 -11.61 10.99
CA MET A 242 -6.08 -10.63 11.57
C MET A 242 -6.17 -9.34 10.75
N THR A 243 -5.06 -8.90 10.15
CA THR A 243 -5.06 -7.74 9.23
C THR A 243 -5.91 -8.01 8.00
N THR A 244 -5.89 -9.25 7.49
CA THR A 244 -6.73 -9.67 6.37
C THR A 244 -8.19 -9.76 6.82
N ILE A 245 -8.49 -10.43 7.93
CA ILE A 245 -9.85 -10.61 8.46
C ILE A 245 -10.48 -9.27 8.82
N ASN A 246 -9.81 -8.41 9.60
CA ASN A 246 -10.36 -7.11 10.04
C ASN A 246 -10.65 -6.14 8.89
N ASN A 247 -9.88 -6.24 7.80
CA ASN A 247 -10.14 -5.43 6.60
C ASN A 247 -11.31 -5.97 5.75
N TYR A 248 -11.70 -7.25 5.91
CA TYR A 248 -12.67 -7.93 5.01
C TYR A 248 -13.91 -8.45 5.73
N ALA A 249 -13.86 -8.78 7.03
CA ALA A 249 -15.03 -9.20 7.82
C ALA A 249 -16.10 -8.11 7.90
N ASN A 250 -15.70 -6.84 7.84
CA ASN A 250 -16.62 -5.69 7.83
C ASN A 250 -17.12 -5.31 6.43
N GLY A 251 -16.66 -5.99 5.38
CA GLY A 251 -17.05 -5.77 3.98
C GLY A 251 -18.23 -6.63 3.50
N SER A 252 -18.92 -7.34 4.39
CA SER A 252 -20.01 -8.26 4.04
C SER A 252 -21.22 -7.61 3.32
N VAL A 253 -21.35 -6.29 3.37
CA VAL A 253 -22.40 -5.56 2.64
C VAL A 253 -22.04 -5.37 1.16
N GLY A 254 -20.75 -5.22 0.82
CA GLY A 254 -20.28 -5.14 -0.57
C GLY A 254 -20.18 -6.49 -1.28
N MET A 255 -20.17 -7.59 -0.52
CA MET A 255 -20.03 -8.94 -1.05
C MET A 255 -21.29 -9.40 -1.82
N ARG A 256 -22.49 -8.97 -1.42
CA ARG A 256 -23.74 -9.25 -2.13
C ARG A 256 -23.80 -8.60 -3.51
N ASP A 257 -23.26 -7.40 -3.67
CA ASP A 257 -23.23 -6.70 -4.95
C ASP A 257 -22.20 -7.29 -5.92
N ILE A 258 -21.13 -7.90 -5.39
CA ILE A 258 -20.07 -8.56 -6.18
C ILE A 258 -20.53 -9.95 -6.64
N LEU A 259 -21.30 -10.66 -5.82
CA LEU A 259 -21.81 -12.01 -6.12
C LEU A 259 -23.11 -12.00 -6.95
N GLY A 260 -23.82 -10.88 -7.00
CA GLY A 260 -25.08 -10.75 -7.74
C GLY A 260 -24.95 -10.55 -9.25
N ASN A 261 -23.73 -10.41 -9.77
CA ASN A 261 -23.43 -10.15 -11.18
C ASN A 261 -22.49 -11.19 -11.82
N MET A 262 -22.50 -12.45 -11.35
CA MET A 262 -21.87 -13.57 -12.06
C MET A 262 -22.86 -14.44 -12.77
#